data_41a642d77ff438d973970ae5ee2d7bce
#
_entry.id   41a642d77ff438d973970ae5ee2d7bce
#
_cell.length_a   1.000
_cell.length_b   1.000
_cell.length_c   1.000
_cell.angle_alpha   90.00
_cell.angle_beta   90.00
_cell.angle_gamma   90.00
#
_symmetry.space_group_name_H-M   'P 1'
#
loop_
_entity.id
_entity.type
_entity.pdbx_description
1 polymer ?
#
loop_
_entity_poly.entity_id
_entity_poly.type
_entity_poly.pdbx_seq_one_letter_code
_entity_poly.pdbx_strand_id
1 'polypeptide(L)' 'MIYKTIVTDYAPKAKKMADEIEKVINEKAKEGWELVTFSVTNSCKAILVFHVPESQK' A
#
# COMPACT_ATOMS: atom_id res chain seq x y z
N MET A 1 9.72 -14.58 -6.88
CA MET A 1 9.06 -13.26 -6.91
C MET A 1 7.85 -13.30 -5.99
N ILE A 2 7.80 -12.38 -5.04
CA ILE A 2 6.79 -12.40 -4.00
C ILE A 2 5.97 -11.11 -4.06
N TYR A 3 4.65 -11.23 -3.97
CA TYR A 3 3.76 -10.08 -3.90
C TYR A 3 3.03 -10.09 -2.57
N LYS A 4 2.86 -8.91 -1.99
CA LYS A 4 2.11 -8.73 -0.75
C LYS A 4 1.02 -7.71 -0.97
N THR A 5 -0.10 -7.92 -0.30
CA THR A 5 -1.24 -7.01 -0.39
C THR A 5 -1.48 -6.39 0.97
N ILE A 6 -1.64 -5.07 1.00
CA ILE A 6 -1.90 -4.34 2.23
C ILE A 6 -3.19 -3.55 2.07
N VAL A 7 -4.05 -3.61 3.07
CA VAL A 7 -5.29 -2.85 3.09
C VAL A 7 -5.12 -1.69 4.07
N THR A 8 -5.42 -0.48 3.62
CA THR A 8 -5.29 0.70 4.48
C THR A 8 -6.49 0.82 5.41
N ASP A 9 -6.35 1.71 6.40
CA ASP A 9 -7.46 2.01 7.29
C ASP A 9 -8.54 2.79 6.58
N TYR A 10 -9.74 2.76 7.14
CA TYR A 10 -10.87 3.51 6.62
C TYR A 10 -10.56 5.00 6.56
N ALA A 11 -10.78 5.62 5.42
CA ALA A 11 -10.52 7.03 5.21
C ALA A 11 -11.52 7.57 4.20
N PRO A 12 -12.63 8.17 4.65
CA PRO A 12 -13.72 8.58 3.75
C PRO A 12 -13.37 9.80 2.89
N LYS A 13 -12.40 10.60 3.29
CA LYS A 13 -12.01 11.79 2.53
C LYS A 13 -10.84 11.46 1.63
N ALA A 14 -10.89 11.95 0.39
CA ALA A 14 -9.85 11.65 -0.59
C ALA A 14 -8.47 12.08 -0.12
N LYS A 15 -8.38 13.25 0.50
CA LYS A 15 -7.09 13.75 0.98
C LYS A 15 -6.54 12.82 2.07
N LYS A 16 -7.40 12.39 2.98
CA LYS A 16 -7.00 11.49 4.03
C LYS A 16 -6.54 10.15 3.45
N MET A 17 -7.27 9.67 2.45
CA MET A 17 -6.91 8.43 1.77
C MET A 17 -5.54 8.56 1.12
N ALA A 18 -5.27 9.67 0.45
CA ALA A 18 -3.98 9.90 -0.19
C ALA A 18 -2.85 9.87 0.85
N ASP A 19 -3.08 10.49 2.00
CA ASP A 19 -2.08 10.50 3.06
C ASP A 19 -1.80 9.10 3.57
N GLU A 20 -2.83 8.28 3.74
CA GLU A 20 -2.66 6.92 4.21
C GLU A 20 -1.91 6.06 3.19
N ILE A 21 -2.26 6.22 1.92
CA ILE A 21 -1.59 5.47 0.86
C ILE A 21 -0.11 5.83 0.82
N GLU A 22 0.18 7.12 0.84
CA GLU A 22 1.55 7.61 0.78
C GLU A 22 2.37 7.12 1.97
N LYS A 23 1.76 7.15 3.15
CA LYS A 23 2.42 6.69 4.36
C LYS A 23 2.83 5.22 4.24
N VAL A 24 1.91 4.38 3.79
CA VAL A 24 2.20 2.95 3.64
C VAL A 24 3.28 2.72 2.59
N ILE A 25 3.17 3.41 1.45
CA ILE A 25 4.16 3.25 0.38
C ILE A 25 5.56 3.61 0.89
N ASN A 26 5.67 4.73 1.60
CA ASN A 26 6.97 5.18 2.09
C ASN A 26 7.54 4.24 3.15
N GLU A 27 6.69 3.72 4.02
CA GLU A 27 7.14 2.76 5.03
C GLU A 27 7.68 1.49 4.38
N LYS A 28 6.97 1.00 3.35
CA LYS A 28 7.39 -0.23 2.69
C LYS A 28 8.60 -0.01 1.79
N ALA A 29 8.73 1.18 1.23
CA ALA A 29 9.90 1.50 0.43
C ALA A 29 11.18 1.38 1.23
N LYS A 30 11.13 1.70 2.52
CA LYS A 30 12.29 1.55 3.40
C LYS A 30 12.71 0.09 3.55
N GLU A 31 11.78 -0.83 3.33
CA GLU A 31 12.07 -2.26 3.39
C GLU A 31 12.43 -2.84 2.04
N GLY A 32 12.49 -2.00 1.02
CA GLY A 32 12.85 -2.45 -0.32
C GLY A 32 11.66 -2.95 -1.14
N TRP A 33 10.45 -2.74 -0.67
CA TRP A 33 9.25 -3.13 -1.40
C TRP A 33 8.94 -2.12 -2.49
N GLU A 34 8.41 -2.59 -3.61
CA GLU A 34 8.01 -1.73 -4.72
C GLU A 34 6.50 -1.79 -4.91
N LEU A 35 5.86 -0.63 -4.99
CA LEU A 35 4.44 -0.58 -5.26
C LEU A 35 4.17 -0.98 -6.71
N VAL A 36 3.30 -1.96 -6.90
CA VAL A 36 2.91 -2.40 -8.24
C VAL A 36 1.66 -1.66 -8.67
N THR A 37 0.65 -1.67 -7.81
CA THR A 37 -0.62 -1.02 -8.11
C THR A 37 -1.41 -0.84 -6.82
N PHE A 38 -2.49 -0.08 -6.91
CA PHE A 38 -3.42 0.03 -5.81
C PHE A 38 -4.82 0.31 -6.37
N SER A 39 -5.82 0.08 -5.55
CA SER A 39 -7.16 0.50 -5.91
C SER A 39 -7.91 0.85 -4.64
N VAL A 40 -8.96 1.66 -4.80
CA VAL A 40 -9.77 2.12 -3.68
C VAL A 40 -11.09 1.39 -3.70
N THR A 41 -11.48 0.84 -2.56
CA THR A 41 -12.71 0.07 -2.46
C THR A 41 -13.89 0.99 -2.15
N ASN A 42 -15.10 0.44 -2.27
CA ASN A 42 -16.31 1.18 -1.93
C ASN A 42 -16.42 1.43 -0.43
N SER A 43 -15.62 0.73 0.37
CA SER A 43 -15.63 0.91 1.81
C SER A 43 -14.66 1.97 2.29
N CYS A 44 -14.18 2.83 1.38
CA CYS A 44 -13.25 3.91 1.70
C CYS A 44 -11.94 3.38 2.27
N LYS A 45 -11.48 2.28 1.73
CA LYS A 45 -10.18 1.70 2.05
C LYS A 45 -9.44 1.48 0.75
N ALA A 46 -8.12 1.40 0.83
CA ALA A 46 -7.30 1.15 -0.35
C ALA A 46 -6.61 -0.19 -0.19
N ILE A 47 -6.47 -0.88 -1.31
CA ILE A 47 -5.74 -2.14 -1.37
C ILE A 47 -4.50 -1.88 -2.19
N LEU A 48 -3.33 -2.10 -1.61
CA LEU A 48 -2.05 -1.86 -2.28
C LEU A 48 -1.34 -3.19 -2.51
N VAL A 49 -0.81 -3.36 -3.70
CA VAL A 49 -0.08 -4.58 -4.05
C VAL A 49 1.39 -4.20 -4.23
N PHE A 50 2.26 -4.89 -3.52
CA PHE A 50 3.69 -4.63 -3.55
C PHE A 50 4.45 -5.84 -4.05
N HIS A 51 5.55 -5.56 -4.74
CA HIS A 51 6.54 -6.56 -5.09
C HIS A 51 7.61 -6.57 -4.01
N VAL A 52 7.84 -7.72 -3.41
CA VAL A 52 8.77 -7.89 -2.30
C VAL A 52 9.99 -8.66 -2.79
N PRO A 53 11.20 -8.16 -2.57
CA PRO A 53 12.40 -8.90 -2.97
C PRO A 53 12.48 -10.23 -2.25
N GLU A 54 12.86 -11.28 -2.97
CA GLU A 54 12.93 -12.61 -2.38
C GLU A 54 14.00 -12.71 -1.31
N SER A 55 15.05 -11.90 -1.44
CA SER A 55 16.12 -11.90 -0.45
C SER A 55 15.73 -11.18 0.84
N GLN A 56 14.57 -10.57 0.86
CA GLN A 56 14.09 -9.83 2.02
C GLN A 56 13.69 -10.79 3.13
N LYS A 57 14.19 -10.56 4.32
CA LYS A 57 13.88 -11.42 5.46
C LYS A 57 13.01 -10.71 6.46
#